data_383cc0964802338ac41fa135e8c8e95f
#
_entry.id   383cc0964802338ac41fa135e8c8e95f
#
_cell.length_a   1.000
_cell.length_b   1.000
_cell.length_c   1.000
_cell.angle_alpha   90.00
_cell.angle_beta   90.00
_cell.angle_gamma   90.00
#
_symmetry.space_group_name_H-M   'P 1'
#
loop_
_entity.id
_entity.type
_entity.pdbx_description
1 polymer ?
#
loop_
_entity_poly.entity_id
_entity_poly.type
_entity_poly.pdbx_seq_one_letter_code
_entity_poly.pdbx_strand_id
1 'polypeptide(L)'
;MKKDYAKKRYIGKIIVAFLFGAAIMAFIRYISYGGMNSGTQVNNEEFLKVAEEIDDIAIPKNVKIFALGEATHGNKEFQELKLDMFRKMVEEYNCKAFALEADYGGCLLVNQYIHGEGKNTEDDAVEALAFHIYQTDEMRALIRYMADYNKQAKPEEMLSFYGFDMQNSDLDQKCVDEAFSELKMQYTDMEDAAETLKNIPGMEMYAQAARCYLQNQELSNASNVDYAKIRDHYMAENIDWIYEHVQKGNESMLMISGHNGHVAKKSTYTTFMGEELFEKYGDDYFVIGTDFYKTECNLPGKNGKRITRKFYSADPLANTAHALGMDMTYLDFDKLQKSEKIKEIINKNMLMGSLGEGYSFLNKILPNSYRINDVPAELYDGMIIVKNATPTDIKN
;
A
#
# COMPACT_ATOMS: atom_id res chain seq x y z
N MET A 1 66.28 -0.13 15.08
CA MET A 1 65.92 0.70 13.90
C MET A 1 65.04 -0.02 12.88
N LYS A 2 65.43 -1.14 12.25
CA LYS A 2 64.61 -1.80 11.21
C LYS A 2 63.23 -2.31 11.70
N LYS A 3 63.12 -2.84 12.93
CA LYS A 3 61.83 -3.28 13.53
C LYS A 3 60.83 -2.13 13.81
N ASP A 4 61.33 -0.98 14.25
CA ASP A 4 60.51 0.20 14.51
C ASP A 4 59.97 0.82 13.23
N TYR A 5 60.72 0.81 12.17
CA TYR A 5 60.29 1.31 10.87
C TYR A 5 59.17 0.44 10.27
N ALA A 6 59.31 -0.88 10.38
CA ALA A 6 58.29 -1.85 9.94
C ALA A 6 56.99 -1.67 10.74
N LYS A 7 57.06 -1.48 12.06
CA LYS A 7 55.90 -1.26 12.94
C LYS A 7 55.16 0.07 12.60
N LYS A 8 55.91 1.17 12.40
CA LYS A 8 55.36 2.47 11.98
C LYS A 8 54.67 2.38 10.61
N ARG A 9 55.25 1.65 9.65
CA ARG A 9 54.68 1.44 8.32
C ARG A 9 53.42 0.59 8.37
N TYR A 10 53.33 -0.39 9.26
CA TYR A 10 52.15 -1.21 9.47
C TYR A 10 51.02 -0.42 10.12
N ILE A 11 51.32 0.37 11.15
CA ILE A 11 50.35 1.27 11.79
C ILE A 11 49.84 2.30 10.79
N GLY A 12 50.69 2.89 9.95
CA GLY A 12 50.28 3.80 8.89
C GLY A 12 49.29 3.16 7.90
N LYS A 13 49.48 1.91 7.51
CA LYS A 13 48.56 1.17 6.64
C LYS A 13 47.18 0.94 7.31
N ILE A 14 47.16 0.62 8.62
CA ILE A 14 45.94 0.46 9.38
C ILE A 14 45.16 1.79 9.45
N ILE A 15 45.85 2.89 9.72
CA ILE A 15 45.22 4.22 9.77
C ILE A 15 44.63 4.59 8.40
N VAL A 16 45.39 4.36 7.32
CA VAL A 16 44.89 4.62 5.96
C VAL A 16 43.66 3.77 5.63
N ALA A 17 43.68 2.50 5.97
CA ALA A 17 42.53 1.60 5.77
C ALA A 17 41.32 2.03 6.59
N PHE A 18 41.53 2.48 7.83
CA PHE A 18 40.47 2.99 8.68
C PHE A 18 39.88 4.30 8.14
N LEU A 19 40.71 5.26 7.72
CA LEU A 19 40.26 6.53 7.11
C LEU A 19 39.55 6.28 5.79
N PHE A 20 39.97 5.35 4.98
CA PHE A 20 39.29 4.97 3.74
C PHE A 20 37.95 4.32 4.03
N GLY A 21 37.88 3.43 5.02
CA GLY A 21 36.58 2.86 5.47
C GLY A 21 35.61 3.93 6.01
N ALA A 22 36.15 4.86 6.81
CA ALA A 22 35.33 5.99 7.31
C ALA A 22 34.82 6.91 6.19
N ALA A 23 35.65 7.18 5.17
CA ALA A 23 35.25 7.95 3.99
C ALA A 23 34.17 7.23 3.16
N ILE A 24 34.30 5.91 2.97
CA ILE A 24 33.28 5.10 2.32
C ILE A 24 31.97 5.16 3.11
N MET A 25 32.02 4.99 4.43
CA MET A 25 30.82 5.06 5.27
C MET A 25 30.16 6.45 5.25
N ALA A 26 30.97 7.51 5.26
CA ALA A 26 30.47 8.88 5.13
C ALA A 26 29.81 9.10 3.75
N PHE A 27 30.39 8.58 2.69
CA PHE A 27 29.85 8.66 1.33
C PHE A 27 28.56 7.84 1.18
N ILE A 28 28.51 6.62 1.72
CA ILE A 28 27.30 5.80 1.75
C ILE A 28 26.19 6.53 2.52
N ARG A 29 26.53 7.11 3.68
CA ARG A 29 25.58 7.89 4.47
C ARG A 29 25.09 9.14 3.73
N TYR A 30 25.98 9.85 3.04
CA TYR A 30 25.64 11.00 2.21
C TYR A 30 24.62 10.58 1.12
N ILE A 31 24.88 9.49 0.39
CA ILE A 31 23.94 8.96 -0.60
C ILE A 31 22.61 8.54 0.04
N SER A 32 22.65 7.97 1.27
CA SER A 32 21.45 7.56 2.01
C SER A 32 20.48 8.70 2.33
N TYR A 33 20.99 9.92 2.41
CA TYR A 33 20.20 11.14 2.67
C TYR A 33 19.85 11.91 1.38
N GLY A 34 19.80 11.22 0.23
CA GLY A 34 19.47 11.84 -1.05
C GLY A 34 20.69 12.09 -1.95
N GLY A 35 21.90 12.04 -1.40
CA GLY A 35 23.13 12.14 -2.17
C GLY A 35 23.23 13.40 -3.02
N MET A 36 23.64 13.21 -4.29
CA MET A 36 23.73 14.30 -5.27
C MET A 36 22.37 14.87 -5.68
N ASN A 37 21.26 14.17 -5.38
CA ASN A 37 19.90 14.64 -5.62
C ASN A 37 19.28 15.28 -4.36
N SER A 38 19.96 15.26 -3.21
CA SER A 38 19.47 15.95 -2.02
C SER A 38 19.42 17.44 -2.28
N GLY A 39 18.21 18.02 -2.13
CA GLY A 39 17.97 19.43 -2.40
C GLY A 39 17.73 19.79 -3.88
N THR A 40 17.75 18.82 -4.82
CA THR A 40 17.24 19.07 -6.18
C THR A 40 15.76 19.40 -6.10
N GLN A 41 15.38 20.53 -6.66
CA GLN A 41 14.01 21.05 -6.68
C GLN A 41 13.57 21.32 -8.11
N VAL A 42 12.25 21.27 -8.33
CA VAL A 42 11.65 21.79 -9.56
C VAL A 42 11.43 23.30 -9.44
N ASN A 43 10.91 23.92 -10.49
CA ASN A 43 10.63 25.37 -10.45
C ASN A 43 9.50 25.67 -9.44
N ASN A 44 9.81 26.43 -8.38
CA ASN A 44 8.89 26.70 -7.29
C ASN A 44 7.61 27.44 -7.73
N GLU A 45 7.70 28.38 -8.65
CA GLU A 45 6.53 29.14 -9.13
C GLU A 45 5.57 28.24 -9.93
N GLU A 46 6.11 27.33 -10.73
CA GLU A 46 5.30 26.36 -11.48
C GLU A 46 4.73 25.30 -10.55
N PHE A 47 5.49 24.86 -9.53
CA PHE A 47 5.03 23.89 -8.54
C PHE A 47 3.81 24.42 -7.77
N LEU A 48 3.85 25.69 -7.32
CA LEU A 48 2.74 26.33 -6.61
C LEU A 48 1.46 26.47 -7.45
N LYS A 49 1.55 26.44 -8.78
CA LYS A 49 0.37 26.50 -9.67
C LYS A 49 -0.35 25.16 -9.78
N VAL A 50 0.33 24.06 -9.46
CA VAL A 50 -0.17 22.70 -9.68
C VAL A 50 -0.29 21.89 -8.39
N ALA A 51 0.28 22.40 -7.29
CA ALA A 51 0.15 21.82 -5.96
C ALA A 51 -1.23 22.15 -5.38
N GLU A 52 -1.93 21.12 -4.88
CA GLU A 52 -3.28 21.21 -4.35
C GLU A 52 -3.34 20.68 -2.90
N GLU A 53 -4.32 21.14 -2.15
CA GLU A 53 -4.67 20.54 -0.87
C GLU A 53 -5.39 19.19 -1.11
N ILE A 54 -5.38 18.31 -0.12
CA ILE A 54 -6.00 16.99 -0.23
C ILE A 54 -7.53 17.10 -0.44
N ASP A 55 -8.16 18.09 0.17
CA ASP A 55 -9.60 18.33 0.04
C ASP A 55 -10.00 18.75 -1.38
N ASP A 56 -9.06 19.31 -2.15
CA ASP A 56 -9.30 19.77 -3.53
C ASP A 56 -9.09 18.67 -4.59
N ILE A 57 -8.71 17.46 -4.19
CA ILE A 57 -8.54 16.32 -5.12
C ILE A 57 -9.83 16.06 -5.87
N ALA A 58 -9.76 16.11 -7.19
CA ALA A 58 -10.85 15.75 -8.07
C ALA A 58 -10.40 14.63 -9.02
N ILE A 59 -11.23 13.59 -9.13
CA ILE A 59 -10.99 12.47 -10.03
C ILE A 59 -12.03 12.44 -11.16
N PRO A 60 -11.74 11.84 -12.32
CA PRO A 60 -12.71 11.68 -13.40
C PRO A 60 -13.96 10.91 -12.94
N LYS A 61 -15.14 11.33 -13.41
CA LYS A 61 -16.41 10.71 -12.99
C LYS A 61 -16.65 9.29 -13.52
N ASN A 62 -15.92 8.89 -14.54
CA ASN A 62 -16.00 7.54 -15.11
C ASN A 62 -15.17 6.51 -14.33
N VAL A 63 -14.41 6.92 -13.32
CA VAL A 63 -13.58 6.01 -12.53
C VAL A 63 -14.43 4.97 -11.82
N LYS A 64 -14.11 3.72 -12.03
CA LYS A 64 -14.74 2.54 -11.42
C LYS A 64 -13.97 2.03 -10.23
N ILE A 65 -12.64 2.02 -10.35
CA ILE A 65 -11.71 1.60 -9.29
C ILE A 65 -10.75 2.75 -9.02
N PHE A 66 -10.84 3.30 -7.80
CA PHE A 66 -9.90 4.29 -7.29
C PHE A 66 -8.87 3.59 -6.41
N ALA A 67 -7.60 3.71 -6.73
CA ALA A 67 -6.50 3.10 -6.00
C ALA A 67 -5.67 4.16 -5.26
N LEU A 68 -5.53 4.00 -3.95
CA LEU A 68 -4.62 4.78 -3.13
C LEU A 68 -3.42 3.92 -2.73
N GLY A 69 -2.25 4.28 -3.26
CA GLY A 69 -0.99 3.64 -2.93
C GLY A 69 -0.38 4.16 -1.62
N GLU A 70 0.41 3.34 -0.93
CA GLU A 70 1.21 3.77 0.20
C GLU A 70 2.70 3.50 -0.05
N ALA A 71 3.56 4.51 0.22
CA ALA A 71 5.01 4.40 0.04
C ALA A 71 5.66 3.53 1.10
N THR A 72 5.04 3.40 2.26
CA THR A 72 5.47 2.53 3.37
C THR A 72 4.25 2.08 4.17
N HIS A 73 4.29 0.85 4.70
CA HIS A 73 3.21 0.33 5.55
C HIS A 73 3.24 0.85 6.99
N GLY A 74 4.35 1.37 7.45
CA GLY A 74 4.59 1.70 8.87
C GLY A 74 4.43 3.16 9.25
N ASN A 75 3.66 3.95 8.48
CA ASN A 75 3.47 5.38 8.71
C ASN A 75 2.01 5.73 8.99
N LYS A 76 1.84 6.60 9.98
CA LYS A 76 0.54 7.10 10.43
C LYS A 76 -0.21 7.85 9.33
N GLU A 77 0.42 8.81 8.69
CA GLU A 77 -0.20 9.69 7.70
C GLU A 77 -0.73 8.91 6.49
N PHE A 78 -0.03 7.85 6.06
CA PHE A 78 -0.53 7.00 4.97
C PHE A 78 -1.72 6.13 5.41
N GLN A 79 -1.80 5.75 6.68
CA GLN A 79 -2.96 5.07 7.21
C GLN A 79 -4.15 6.03 7.37
N GLU A 80 -3.93 7.27 7.85
CA GLU A 80 -4.96 8.31 7.95
C GLU A 80 -5.56 8.67 6.59
N LEU A 81 -4.73 8.80 5.55
CA LEU A 81 -5.16 9.06 4.17
C LEU A 81 -6.18 8.05 3.65
N LYS A 82 -6.15 6.79 4.11
CA LYS A 82 -7.15 5.80 3.70
C LYS A 82 -8.56 6.21 4.11
N LEU A 83 -8.72 6.69 5.34
CA LEU A 83 -10.00 7.17 5.84
C LEU A 83 -10.42 8.48 5.15
N ASP A 84 -9.51 9.44 5.04
CA ASP A 84 -9.82 10.76 4.46
C ASP A 84 -10.25 10.62 3.00
N MET A 85 -9.49 9.87 2.21
CA MET A 85 -9.83 9.59 0.81
C MET A 85 -11.11 8.76 0.67
N PHE A 86 -11.30 7.74 1.52
CA PHE A 86 -12.52 6.92 1.47
C PHE A 86 -13.78 7.74 1.76
N ARG A 87 -13.74 8.63 2.76
CA ARG A 87 -14.85 9.56 3.02
C ARG A 87 -15.18 10.40 1.80
N LYS A 88 -14.16 11.00 1.19
CA LYS A 88 -14.32 11.80 -0.02
C LYS A 88 -14.91 10.98 -1.16
N MET A 89 -14.45 9.75 -1.38
CA MET A 89 -15.00 8.88 -2.42
C MET A 89 -16.44 8.48 -2.13
N VAL A 90 -16.83 8.26 -0.88
CA VAL A 90 -18.22 7.98 -0.48
C VAL A 90 -19.11 9.20 -0.70
N GLU A 91 -18.66 10.38 -0.29
CA GLU A 91 -19.47 11.60 -0.32
C GLU A 91 -19.64 12.19 -1.73
N GLU A 92 -18.61 12.10 -2.58
CA GLU A 92 -18.56 12.80 -3.87
C GLU A 92 -18.68 11.88 -5.10
N TYR A 93 -18.33 10.59 -4.97
CA TYR A 93 -18.14 9.68 -6.12
C TYR A 93 -18.92 8.36 -6.03
N ASN A 94 -19.93 8.28 -5.16
CA ASN A 94 -20.74 7.07 -4.99
C ASN A 94 -19.91 5.81 -4.70
N CYS A 95 -18.83 5.93 -3.94
CA CYS A 95 -18.05 4.78 -3.50
C CYS A 95 -18.82 3.99 -2.45
N LYS A 96 -18.93 2.67 -2.62
CA LYS A 96 -19.69 1.79 -1.71
C LYS A 96 -18.83 0.72 -1.06
N ALA A 97 -17.60 0.56 -1.49
CA ALA A 97 -16.72 -0.45 -0.95
C ALA A 97 -15.29 0.05 -0.81
N PHE A 98 -14.64 -0.40 0.25
CA PHE A 98 -13.20 -0.27 0.49
C PHE A 98 -12.56 -1.65 0.47
N ALA A 99 -11.49 -1.83 -0.28
CA ALA A 99 -10.72 -3.06 -0.27
C ALA A 99 -9.25 -2.80 0.09
N LEU A 100 -8.70 -3.62 0.97
CA LEU A 100 -7.37 -3.49 1.56
C LEU A 100 -6.44 -4.60 1.07
N GLU A 101 -5.15 -4.32 0.93
CA GLU A 101 -4.09 -5.32 0.79
C GLU A 101 -3.95 -6.13 2.09
N ALA A 102 -4.97 -6.93 2.38
CA ALA A 102 -5.07 -7.79 3.55
C ALA A 102 -5.83 -9.05 3.18
N ASP A 103 -5.65 -10.12 3.97
CA ASP A 103 -6.26 -11.42 3.70
C ASP A 103 -7.79 -11.35 3.69
N TYR A 104 -8.40 -12.01 2.71
CA TYR A 104 -9.82 -11.91 2.43
C TYR A 104 -10.69 -12.33 3.62
N GLY A 105 -10.42 -13.50 4.23
CA GLY A 105 -11.21 -14.03 5.34
C GLY A 105 -11.22 -13.13 6.57
N GLY A 106 -10.06 -12.50 6.88
CA GLY A 106 -9.99 -11.52 7.95
C GLY A 106 -10.85 -10.27 7.67
N CYS A 107 -10.80 -9.78 6.44
CA CYS A 107 -11.62 -8.64 6.02
C CYS A 107 -13.12 -8.99 5.92
N LEU A 108 -13.48 -10.23 5.66
CA LEU A 108 -14.88 -10.69 5.74
C LEU A 108 -15.43 -10.58 7.18
N LEU A 109 -14.63 -10.89 8.21
CA LEU A 109 -15.02 -10.67 9.61
C LEU A 109 -15.17 -9.17 9.94
N VAL A 110 -14.31 -8.31 9.38
CA VAL A 110 -14.49 -6.84 9.46
C VAL A 110 -15.81 -6.43 8.81
N ASN A 111 -16.12 -6.96 7.64
CA ASN A 111 -17.35 -6.67 6.92
C ASN A 111 -18.60 -7.06 7.74
N GLN A 112 -18.59 -8.23 8.35
CA GLN A 112 -19.67 -8.65 9.27
C GLN A 112 -19.85 -7.66 10.43
N TYR A 113 -18.74 -7.21 11.04
CA TYR A 113 -18.81 -6.22 12.12
C TYR A 113 -19.45 -4.89 11.69
N ILE A 114 -19.03 -4.33 10.55
CA ILE A 114 -19.57 -3.03 10.09
C ILE A 114 -21.02 -3.11 9.64
N HIS A 115 -21.53 -4.32 9.32
CA HIS A 115 -22.94 -4.58 9.03
C HIS A 115 -23.77 -4.91 10.29
N GLY A 116 -23.13 -5.01 11.47
CA GLY A 116 -23.80 -5.43 12.72
C GLY A 116 -24.18 -6.90 12.73
N GLU A 117 -23.53 -7.70 11.90
CA GLU A 117 -23.72 -9.15 11.79
C GLU A 117 -22.80 -9.87 12.78
N GLY A 118 -23.24 -11.02 13.29
CA GLY A 118 -22.45 -11.83 14.20
C GLY A 118 -22.31 -11.22 15.60
N LYS A 119 -21.22 -11.59 16.29
CA LYS A 119 -20.92 -11.20 17.70
C LYS A 119 -19.60 -10.46 17.83
N ASN A 120 -18.94 -10.15 16.73
CA ASN A 120 -17.63 -9.52 16.72
C ASN A 120 -17.69 -8.10 17.28
N THR A 121 -16.74 -7.76 18.13
CA THR A 121 -16.52 -6.40 18.60
C THR A 121 -15.62 -5.64 17.64
N GLU A 122 -15.45 -4.34 17.85
CA GLU A 122 -14.49 -3.52 17.09
C GLU A 122 -13.05 -4.05 17.27
N ASP A 123 -12.70 -4.52 18.48
CA ASP A 123 -11.38 -5.11 18.74
C ASP A 123 -11.19 -6.40 17.93
N ASP A 124 -12.21 -7.28 17.91
CA ASP A 124 -12.16 -8.52 17.11
C ASP A 124 -12.01 -8.21 15.62
N ALA A 125 -12.68 -7.18 15.12
CA ALA A 125 -12.59 -6.77 13.70
C ALA A 125 -11.19 -6.24 13.36
N VAL A 126 -10.55 -5.45 14.22
CA VAL A 126 -9.16 -4.99 14.02
C VAL A 126 -8.17 -6.13 14.11
N GLU A 127 -8.34 -7.05 15.07
CA GLU A 127 -7.48 -8.24 15.22
C GLU A 127 -7.63 -9.22 14.06
N ALA A 128 -8.80 -9.28 13.42
CA ALA A 128 -9.04 -10.09 12.21
C ALA A 128 -8.21 -9.64 11.00
N LEU A 129 -7.75 -8.38 10.98
CA LEU A 129 -6.74 -7.94 10.02
C LEU A 129 -5.41 -8.62 10.35
N ALA A 130 -5.16 -9.77 9.74
CA ALA A 130 -4.06 -10.68 10.07
C ALA A 130 -2.67 -10.03 9.96
N PHE A 131 -2.52 -9.02 9.11
CA PHE A 131 -1.28 -8.25 9.03
C PHE A 131 -1.20 -7.21 10.14
N HIS A 132 -0.25 -7.38 11.05
CA HIS A 132 -0.05 -6.45 12.19
C HIS A 132 0.10 -4.99 11.78
N ILE A 133 0.58 -4.72 10.54
CA ILE A 133 0.70 -3.37 9.98
C ILE A 133 -0.63 -2.60 9.91
N TYR A 134 -1.76 -3.32 9.91
CA TYR A 134 -3.10 -2.73 9.89
C TYR A 134 -3.80 -2.77 11.26
N GLN A 135 -3.18 -3.37 12.29
CA GLN A 135 -3.72 -3.36 13.65
C GLN A 135 -3.36 -2.04 14.35
N THR A 136 -3.87 -0.93 13.83
CA THR A 136 -3.55 0.44 14.20
C THR A 136 -4.80 1.23 14.60
N ASP A 137 -4.62 2.36 15.29
CA ASP A 137 -5.74 3.23 15.64
C ASP A 137 -6.32 3.95 14.42
N GLU A 138 -5.51 4.18 13.38
CA GLU A 138 -5.94 4.77 12.11
C GLU A 138 -6.87 3.82 11.35
N MET A 139 -6.52 2.54 11.25
CA MET A 139 -7.38 1.53 10.63
C MET A 139 -8.66 1.31 11.45
N ARG A 140 -8.56 1.31 12.77
CA ARG A 140 -9.72 1.29 13.67
C ARG A 140 -10.66 2.45 13.39
N ALA A 141 -10.14 3.65 13.14
CA ALA A 141 -10.96 4.82 12.82
C ALA A 141 -11.72 4.64 11.49
N LEU A 142 -11.09 4.03 10.46
CA LEU A 142 -11.75 3.69 9.21
C LEU A 142 -12.89 2.68 9.41
N ILE A 143 -12.63 1.59 10.12
CA ILE A 143 -13.63 0.55 10.42
C ILE A 143 -14.80 1.15 11.20
N ARG A 144 -14.53 1.97 12.19
CA ARG A 144 -15.56 2.67 13.00
C ARG A 144 -16.40 3.61 12.14
N TYR A 145 -15.77 4.39 11.27
CA TYR A 145 -16.49 5.26 10.34
C TYR A 145 -17.49 4.46 9.49
N MET A 146 -17.05 3.34 8.91
CA MET A 146 -17.94 2.49 8.10
C MET A 146 -19.08 1.89 8.93
N ALA A 147 -18.78 1.39 10.14
CA ALA A 147 -19.80 0.86 11.05
C ALA A 147 -20.84 1.93 11.44
N ASP A 148 -20.40 3.15 11.76
CA ASP A 148 -21.30 4.24 12.15
C ASP A 148 -22.12 4.76 10.96
N TYR A 149 -21.56 4.78 9.76
CA TYR A 149 -22.28 5.07 8.52
C TYR A 149 -23.39 4.02 8.29
N ASN A 150 -23.06 2.73 8.37
CA ASN A 150 -23.99 1.63 8.12
C ASN A 150 -25.15 1.58 9.10
N LYS A 151 -24.97 1.98 10.37
CA LYS A 151 -26.05 2.08 11.36
C LYS A 151 -27.18 3.03 10.95
N GLN A 152 -26.91 3.99 10.06
CA GLN A 152 -27.85 5.02 9.63
C GLN A 152 -28.25 4.85 8.15
N ALA A 153 -27.48 4.06 7.39
CA ALA A 153 -27.70 3.82 5.98
C ALA A 153 -28.87 2.84 5.76
N LYS A 154 -29.53 2.97 4.62
CA LYS A 154 -30.41 1.91 4.13
C LYS A 154 -29.58 0.72 3.63
N PRO A 155 -30.14 -0.50 3.58
CA PRO A 155 -29.40 -1.68 3.15
C PRO A 155 -28.68 -1.52 1.81
N GLU A 156 -29.30 -0.87 0.82
CA GLU A 156 -28.74 -0.62 -0.50
C GLU A 156 -27.66 0.48 -0.54
N GLU A 157 -27.51 1.22 0.55
CA GLU A 157 -26.54 2.31 0.69
C GLU A 157 -25.38 1.95 1.61
N MET A 158 -25.42 0.79 2.25
CA MET A 158 -24.39 0.35 3.19
C MET A 158 -23.03 0.20 2.52
N LEU A 159 -21.99 0.55 3.27
CA LEU A 159 -20.60 0.40 2.88
C LEU A 159 -20.10 -1.02 3.18
N SER A 160 -19.23 -1.55 2.33
CA SER A 160 -18.66 -2.87 2.50
C SER A 160 -17.12 -2.82 2.58
N PHE A 161 -16.54 -3.72 3.38
CA PHE A 161 -15.08 -3.86 3.57
C PHE A 161 -14.62 -5.20 3.03
N TYR A 162 -13.56 -5.20 2.22
CA TYR A 162 -12.98 -6.40 1.61
C TYR A 162 -11.46 -6.46 1.81
N GLY A 163 -10.90 -7.67 1.73
CA GLY A 163 -9.49 -7.91 1.47
C GLY A 163 -9.30 -8.46 0.08
N PHE A 164 -8.16 -8.20 -0.54
CA PHE A 164 -7.84 -8.77 -1.84
C PHE A 164 -6.60 -9.65 -1.84
N ASP A 165 -5.94 -9.82 -0.69
CA ASP A 165 -4.77 -10.69 -0.53
C ASP A 165 -5.16 -12.08 0.00
N MET A 166 -4.24 -13.05 -0.11
CA MET A 166 -4.47 -14.44 0.23
C MET A 166 -3.24 -15.09 0.91
N GLN A 167 -2.40 -14.31 1.59
CA GLN A 167 -1.16 -14.84 2.19
C GLN A 167 -1.38 -15.68 3.44
N ASN A 168 -2.53 -15.54 4.11
CA ASN A 168 -2.94 -16.34 5.27
C ASN A 168 -4.36 -16.85 5.10
N SER A 169 -4.51 -18.16 5.03
CA SER A 169 -5.78 -18.83 4.75
C SER A 169 -6.54 -19.32 6.00
N ASP A 170 -6.01 -19.12 7.21
CA ASP A 170 -6.64 -19.65 8.44
C ASP A 170 -8.03 -19.05 8.67
N LEU A 171 -8.18 -17.74 8.43
CA LEU A 171 -9.47 -17.06 8.57
C LEU A 171 -10.42 -17.34 7.40
N ASP A 172 -9.90 -17.59 6.19
CA ASP A 172 -10.71 -18.04 5.06
C ASP A 172 -11.36 -19.38 5.39
N GLN A 173 -10.58 -20.36 5.86
CA GLN A 173 -11.10 -21.66 6.28
C GLN A 173 -12.14 -21.52 7.39
N LYS A 174 -11.85 -20.70 8.40
CA LYS A 174 -12.80 -20.45 9.51
C LYS A 174 -14.14 -19.91 9.00
N CYS A 175 -14.13 -18.93 8.10
CA CYS A 175 -15.35 -18.38 7.51
C CYS A 175 -16.14 -19.44 6.75
N VAL A 176 -15.47 -20.31 5.99
CA VAL A 176 -16.12 -21.41 5.27
C VAL A 176 -16.73 -22.41 6.24
N ASP A 177 -16.00 -22.83 7.28
CA ASP A 177 -16.48 -23.75 8.31
C ASP A 177 -17.73 -23.21 9.02
N GLU A 178 -17.72 -21.91 9.36
CA GLU A 178 -18.87 -21.22 9.99
C GLU A 178 -20.09 -21.26 9.07
N ALA A 179 -19.92 -20.92 7.77
CA ALA A 179 -21.01 -20.95 6.78
C ALA A 179 -21.62 -22.35 6.65
N PHE A 180 -20.80 -23.38 6.53
CA PHE A 180 -21.29 -24.76 6.46
C PHE A 180 -21.98 -25.24 7.74
N SER A 181 -21.49 -24.79 8.89
CA SER A 181 -22.12 -25.05 10.20
C SER A 181 -23.52 -24.43 10.29
N GLU A 182 -23.69 -23.18 9.84
CA GLU A 182 -24.99 -22.50 9.80
C GLU A 182 -25.98 -23.16 8.85
N LEU A 183 -25.49 -23.56 7.68
CA LEU A 183 -26.28 -24.31 6.69
C LEU A 183 -26.59 -25.74 7.10
N LYS A 184 -25.94 -26.28 8.15
CA LYS A 184 -26.00 -27.68 8.58
C LYS A 184 -25.60 -28.64 7.45
N MET A 185 -24.64 -28.24 6.67
CA MET A 185 -24.06 -28.99 5.55
C MET A 185 -22.62 -29.42 5.88
N GLN A 186 -22.06 -30.25 5.02
CA GLN A 186 -20.65 -30.66 5.07
C GLN A 186 -20.05 -30.51 3.67
N TYR A 187 -18.75 -30.33 3.59
CA TYR A 187 -17.99 -30.33 2.35
C TYR A 187 -16.84 -31.33 2.45
N THR A 188 -16.32 -31.74 1.32
CA THR A 188 -15.24 -32.76 1.23
C THR A 188 -13.85 -32.10 1.19
N ASP A 189 -13.73 -31.00 0.49
CA ASP A 189 -12.54 -30.19 0.32
C ASP A 189 -12.94 -28.74 -0.04
N MET A 190 -11.97 -27.83 -0.19
CA MET A 190 -12.25 -26.41 -0.45
C MET A 190 -12.78 -26.17 -1.87
N GLU A 191 -12.47 -27.00 -2.84
CA GLU A 191 -13.07 -26.94 -4.18
C GLU A 191 -14.57 -27.24 -4.14
N ASP A 192 -14.96 -28.29 -3.41
CA ASP A 192 -16.38 -28.62 -3.17
C ASP A 192 -17.08 -27.52 -2.36
N ALA A 193 -16.41 -26.95 -1.35
CA ALA A 193 -16.95 -25.84 -0.59
C ALA A 193 -17.21 -24.60 -1.46
N ALA A 194 -16.25 -24.20 -2.27
CA ALA A 194 -16.37 -23.05 -3.17
C ALA A 194 -17.53 -23.22 -4.17
N GLU A 195 -17.64 -24.40 -4.80
CA GLU A 195 -18.69 -24.66 -5.78
C GLU A 195 -20.07 -24.78 -5.12
N THR A 196 -20.16 -25.38 -3.94
CA THR A 196 -21.40 -25.50 -3.18
C THR A 196 -21.91 -24.12 -2.73
N LEU A 197 -21.07 -23.32 -2.07
CA LEU A 197 -21.45 -22.01 -1.54
C LEU A 197 -21.80 -21.01 -2.66
N LYS A 198 -21.12 -21.05 -3.79
CA LYS A 198 -21.39 -20.21 -4.95
C LYS A 198 -22.82 -20.35 -5.47
N ASN A 199 -23.42 -21.53 -5.32
CA ASN A 199 -24.77 -21.85 -5.79
C ASN A 199 -25.86 -21.57 -4.73
N ILE A 200 -25.50 -21.09 -3.54
CA ILE A 200 -26.43 -20.76 -2.47
C ILE A 200 -26.53 -19.21 -2.36
N PRO A 201 -27.75 -18.63 -2.61
CA PRO A 201 -27.92 -17.18 -2.51
C PRO A 201 -27.50 -16.62 -1.13
N GLY A 202 -26.69 -15.58 -1.14
CA GLY A 202 -26.16 -14.94 0.06
C GLY A 202 -24.87 -15.57 0.62
N MET A 203 -24.34 -16.62 -0.03
CA MET A 203 -23.10 -17.28 0.37
C MET A 203 -21.91 -16.96 -0.56
N GLU A 204 -22.08 -16.02 -1.48
CA GLU A 204 -21.07 -15.70 -2.49
C GLU A 204 -19.74 -15.23 -1.87
N MET A 205 -19.80 -14.48 -0.73
CA MET A 205 -18.61 -14.01 -0.03
C MET A 205 -17.83 -15.16 0.63
N TYR A 206 -18.53 -16.18 1.12
CA TYR A 206 -17.91 -17.38 1.69
C TYR A 206 -17.37 -18.30 0.60
N ALA A 207 -18.01 -18.35 -0.58
CA ALA A 207 -17.45 -19.02 -1.74
C ALA A 207 -16.15 -18.36 -2.20
N GLN A 208 -16.05 -17.03 -2.10
CA GLN A 208 -14.81 -16.31 -2.40
C GLN A 208 -13.73 -16.58 -1.34
N ALA A 209 -14.08 -16.69 -0.05
CA ALA A 209 -13.14 -17.11 0.99
C ALA A 209 -12.54 -18.50 0.68
N ALA A 210 -13.38 -19.47 0.26
CA ALA A 210 -12.88 -20.78 -0.17
C ALA A 210 -11.92 -20.68 -1.37
N ARG A 211 -12.16 -19.78 -2.32
CA ARG A 211 -11.23 -19.52 -3.43
C ARG A 211 -9.92 -18.91 -2.96
N CYS A 212 -9.95 -17.90 -2.07
CA CYS A 212 -8.74 -17.31 -1.50
C CYS A 212 -7.90 -18.34 -0.74
N TYR A 213 -8.54 -19.27 -0.04
CA TYR A 213 -7.86 -20.42 0.56
C TYR A 213 -7.11 -21.27 -0.50
N LEU A 214 -7.74 -21.59 -1.62
CA LEU A 214 -7.12 -22.36 -2.71
C LEU A 214 -5.96 -21.59 -3.37
N GLN A 215 -6.14 -20.28 -3.59
CA GLN A 215 -5.08 -19.37 -4.08
C GLN A 215 -3.88 -19.37 -3.12
N ASN A 216 -4.12 -19.35 -1.80
CA ASN A 216 -3.06 -19.46 -0.80
C ASN A 216 -2.28 -20.78 -0.91
N GLN A 217 -2.96 -21.89 -1.14
CA GLN A 217 -2.30 -23.19 -1.31
C GLN A 217 -1.38 -23.19 -2.54
N GLU A 218 -1.81 -22.62 -3.66
CA GLU A 218 -0.96 -22.47 -4.85
C GLU A 218 0.21 -21.54 -4.58
N LEU A 219 -0.04 -20.40 -3.97
CA LEU A 219 0.99 -19.41 -3.59
C LEU A 219 2.06 -20.03 -2.66
N SER A 220 1.64 -20.84 -1.70
CA SER A 220 2.54 -21.53 -0.76
C SER A 220 3.43 -22.58 -1.44
N ASN A 221 3.02 -23.11 -2.58
CA ASN A 221 3.79 -24.06 -3.39
C ASN A 221 4.63 -23.38 -4.48
N ALA A 222 4.50 -22.06 -4.66
CA ALA A 222 5.22 -21.30 -5.67
C ALA A 222 6.72 -21.20 -5.38
N SER A 223 7.54 -21.12 -6.43
CA SER A 223 8.95 -20.79 -6.27
C SER A 223 9.11 -19.34 -5.80
N ASN A 224 10.24 -19.03 -5.15
CA ASN A 224 10.52 -17.64 -4.73
C ASN A 224 10.50 -16.64 -5.90
N VAL A 225 10.74 -17.10 -7.13
CA VAL A 225 10.73 -16.26 -8.35
C VAL A 225 9.31 -15.98 -8.81
N ASP A 226 8.42 -16.96 -8.68
CA ASP A 226 7.04 -16.88 -9.17
C ASP A 226 6.09 -16.30 -8.12
N TYR A 227 6.48 -16.34 -6.82
CA TYR A 227 5.63 -15.95 -5.70
C TYR A 227 4.99 -14.57 -5.88
N ALA A 228 5.80 -13.54 -6.17
CA ALA A 228 5.29 -12.18 -6.33
C ALA A 228 4.30 -12.09 -7.50
N LYS A 229 4.62 -12.73 -8.63
CA LYS A 229 3.76 -12.72 -9.82
C LYS A 229 2.42 -13.42 -9.57
N ILE A 230 2.44 -14.59 -8.94
CA ILE A 230 1.22 -15.36 -8.62
C ILE A 230 0.36 -14.60 -7.63
N ARG A 231 0.98 -14.01 -6.58
CA ARG A 231 0.26 -13.21 -5.59
C ARG A 231 -0.43 -12.01 -6.23
N ASP A 232 0.29 -11.24 -7.03
CA ASP A 232 -0.25 -10.04 -7.68
C ASP A 232 -1.36 -10.37 -8.67
N HIS A 233 -1.21 -11.47 -9.42
CA HIS A 233 -2.26 -11.97 -10.30
C HIS A 233 -3.55 -12.31 -9.53
N TYR A 234 -3.45 -13.06 -8.44
CA TYR A 234 -4.61 -13.38 -7.62
C TYR A 234 -5.20 -12.16 -6.92
N MET A 235 -4.38 -11.19 -6.50
CA MET A 235 -4.89 -9.92 -5.99
C MET A 235 -5.71 -9.18 -7.05
N ALA A 236 -5.27 -9.17 -8.32
CA ALA A 236 -6.04 -8.57 -9.41
C ALA A 236 -7.37 -9.30 -9.66
N GLU A 237 -7.36 -10.64 -9.70
CA GLU A 237 -8.59 -11.45 -9.82
C GLU A 237 -9.55 -11.20 -8.65
N ASN A 238 -9.05 -11.09 -7.42
CA ASN A 238 -9.88 -10.84 -6.24
C ASN A 238 -10.50 -9.45 -6.29
N ILE A 239 -9.75 -8.41 -6.69
CA ILE A 239 -10.29 -7.05 -6.90
C ILE A 239 -11.38 -7.07 -7.97
N ASP A 240 -11.17 -7.80 -9.04
CA ASP A 240 -12.11 -7.97 -10.12
C ASP A 240 -13.42 -8.57 -9.64
N TRP A 241 -13.32 -9.68 -8.89
CA TRP A 241 -14.48 -10.30 -8.26
C TRP A 241 -15.19 -9.36 -7.28
N ILE A 242 -14.45 -8.62 -6.44
CA ILE A 242 -15.02 -7.65 -5.50
C ILE A 242 -15.77 -6.57 -6.26
N TYR A 243 -15.16 -6.01 -7.32
CA TYR A 243 -15.80 -4.98 -8.14
C TYR A 243 -17.10 -5.49 -8.76
N GLU A 244 -17.09 -6.66 -9.40
CA GLU A 244 -18.29 -7.27 -9.97
C GLU A 244 -19.37 -7.58 -8.92
N HIS A 245 -18.96 -8.00 -7.71
CA HIS A 245 -19.86 -8.27 -6.60
C HIS A 245 -20.55 -7.00 -6.09
N VAL A 246 -19.81 -5.91 -5.95
CA VAL A 246 -20.30 -4.60 -5.51
C VAL A 246 -21.27 -3.98 -6.55
N GLN A 247 -21.06 -4.26 -7.84
CA GLN A 247 -21.90 -3.75 -8.93
C GLN A 247 -23.28 -4.40 -9.04
N LYS A 248 -23.59 -5.45 -8.29
CA LYS A 248 -24.88 -6.15 -8.36
C LYS A 248 -26.05 -5.20 -7.99
N GLY A 249 -26.43 -4.34 -8.93
CA GLY A 249 -27.62 -3.49 -8.86
C GLY A 249 -27.40 -1.97 -8.95
N ASN A 250 -26.19 -1.46 -8.79
CA ASN A 250 -25.88 -0.02 -8.89
C ASN A 250 -24.48 0.18 -9.45
N GLU A 251 -24.33 1.18 -10.32
CA GLU A 251 -22.99 1.66 -10.70
C GLU A 251 -22.37 2.37 -9.51
N SER A 252 -21.42 1.73 -8.84
CA SER A 252 -20.73 2.27 -7.68
C SER A 252 -19.20 2.15 -7.85
N MET A 253 -18.47 3.05 -7.21
CA MET A 253 -17.01 3.00 -7.19
C MET A 253 -16.53 2.02 -6.12
N LEU A 254 -15.41 1.34 -6.41
CA LEU A 254 -14.60 0.61 -5.46
C LEU A 254 -13.34 1.42 -5.16
N MET A 255 -13.03 1.68 -3.89
CA MET A 255 -11.71 2.17 -3.49
C MET A 255 -10.84 1.00 -3.03
N ILE A 256 -9.63 0.90 -3.56
CA ILE A 256 -8.63 -0.07 -3.10
C ILE A 256 -7.44 0.66 -2.48
N SER A 257 -6.77 0.04 -1.51
CA SER A 257 -5.53 0.56 -0.94
C SER A 257 -4.52 -0.56 -0.67
N GLY A 258 -3.29 -0.32 -1.10
CA GLY A 258 -2.16 -1.22 -0.92
C GLY A 258 -0.84 -0.50 -1.18
N HIS A 259 0.28 -1.24 -1.14
CA HIS A 259 1.59 -0.66 -1.42
C HIS A 259 1.65 -0.05 -2.83
N ASN A 260 2.35 1.07 -2.97
CA ASN A 260 2.54 1.77 -4.24
C ASN A 260 2.88 0.85 -5.42
N GLY A 261 3.74 -0.15 -5.19
CA GLY A 261 4.18 -1.07 -6.24
C GLY A 261 3.07 -1.97 -6.76
N HIS A 262 2.14 -2.40 -5.88
CA HIS A 262 1.03 -3.27 -6.27
C HIS A 262 -0.08 -2.52 -7.01
N VAL A 263 -0.33 -1.25 -6.68
CA VAL A 263 -1.38 -0.45 -7.33
C VAL A 263 -0.91 0.28 -8.60
N ALA A 264 0.40 0.35 -8.86
CA ALA A 264 0.95 1.06 -10.01
C ALA A 264 0.46 0.48 -11.35
N LYS A 265 0.13 1.35 -12.30
CA LYS A 265 -0.37 0.99 -13.64
C LYS A 265 0.64 0.28 -14.52
N LYS A 266 1.92 0.28 -14.13
CA LYS A 266 3.02 -0.35 -14.84
C LYS A 266 4.03 -0.89 -13.86
N SER A 267 4.68 -1.98 -14.21
CA SER A 267 5.74 -2.58 -13.43
C SER A 267 6.98 -2.86 -14.29
N THR A 268 8.16 -2.82 -13.65
CA THR A 268 9.45 -2.91 -14.38
C THR A 268 10.00 -4.35 -14.37
N TYR A 269 9.68 -5.17 -13.39
CA TYR A 269 10.35 -6.47 -13.18
C TYR A 269 9.45 -7.68 -13.37
N THR A 270 8.15 -7.54 -13.12
CA THR A 270 7.13 -8.58 -13.28
C THR A 270 5.78 -7.89 -13.40
N THR A 271 4.79 -8.53 -14.00
CA THR A 271 3.42 -7.99 -14.01
C THR A 271 2.88 -7.98 -12.60
N PHE A 272 2.46 -6.81 -12.12
CA PHE A 272 1.83 -6.61 -10.83
C PHE A 272 0.33 -6.35 -10.98
N MET A 273 -0.38 -6.44 -9.87
CA MET A 273 -1.82 -6.27 -9.75
C MET A 273 -2.36 -5.04 -10.51
N GLY A 274 -1.78 -3.87 -10.27
CA GLY A 274 -2.24 -2.61 -10.87
C GLY A 274 -2.06 -2.54 -12.40
N GLU A 275 -1.03 -3.23 -12.95
CA GLU A 275 -0.85 -3.34 -14.39
C GLU A 275 -1.96 -4.20 -15.03
N GLU A 276 -2.32 -5.33 -14.42
CA GLU A 276 -3.44 -6.17 -14.90
C GLU A 276 -4.79 -5.43 -14.80
N LEU A 277 -5.00 -4.68 -13.70
CA LEU A 277 -6.19 -3.84 -13.56
C LEU A 277 -6.24 -2.74 -14.61
N PHE A 278 -5.10 -2.08 -14.88
CA PHE A 278 -5.04 -1.05 -15.90
C PHE A 278 -5.24 -1.61 -17.32
N GLU A 279 -4.70 -2.79 -17.62
CA GLU A 279 -4.96 -3.48 -18.90
C GLU A 279 -6.46 -3.78 -19.09
N LYS A 280 -7.18 -4.14 -18.02
CA LYS A 280 -8.61 -4.46 -18.08
C LYS A 280 -9.51 -3.23 -18.08
N TYR A 281 -9.24 -2.25 -17.22
CA TYR A 281 -10.14 -1.12 -16.95
C TYR A 281 -9.74 0.18 -17.65
N GLY A 282 -8.49 0.30 -18.14
CA GLY A 282 -7.99 1.52 -18.78
C GLY A 282 -8.16 2.75 -17.90
N ASP A 283 -8.75 3.82 -18.45
CA ASP A 283 -8.98 5.10 -17.74
C ASP A 283 -10.05 5.02 -16.63
N ASP A 284 -10.77 3.91 -16.51
CA ASP A 284 -11.68 3.65 -15.40
C ASP A 284 -10.95 3.19 -14.11
N TYR A 285 -9.63 2.90 -14.21
CA TYR A 285 -8.72 2.63 -13.10
C TYR A 285 -7.84 3.85 -12.85
N PHE A 286 -8.07 4.54 -11.73
CA PHE A 286 -7.38 5.79 -11.38
C PHE A 286 -6.51 5.58 -10.13
N VAL A 287 -5.24 5.96 -10.22
CA VAL A 287 -4.24 5.65 -9.18
C VAL A 287 -3.60 6.91 -8.65
N ILE A 288 -3.68 7.10 -7.34
CA ILE A 288 -2.87 8.08 -6.61
C ILE A 288 -1.79 7.33 -5.83
N GLY A 289 -0.52 7.57 -6.19
CA GLY A 289 0.63 7.12 -5.39
C GLY A 289 0.90 8.05 -4.23
N THR A 290 1.72 7.61 -3.28
CA THR A 290 2.22 8.48 -2.20
C THR A 290 3.73 8.50 -2.17
N ASP A 291 4.34 9.59 -1.71
CA ASP A 291 5.76 9.68 -1.38
C ASP A 291 5.97 10.61 -0.17
N PHE A 292 7.18 10.70 0.30
CA PHE A 292 7.56 11.51 1.46
C PHE A 292 8.86 12.27 1.18
N TYR A 293 9.03 13.42 1.81
CA TYR A 293 10.36 14.02 1.89
C TYR A 293 11.21 13.28 2.93
N LYS A 294 10.65 13.05 4.11
CA LYS A 294 11.27 12.31 5.21
C LYS A 294 10.25 11.40 5.86
N THR A 295 10.65 10.19 6.18
CA THR A 295 9.83 9.28 6.98
C THR A 295 10.59 8.76 8.21
N GLU A 296 9.87 8.63 9.32
CA GLU A 296 10.22 7.77 10.44
C GLU A 296 9.19 6.63 10.46
N CYS A 297 9.61 5.44 10.04
CA CYS A 297 8.72 4.32 9.75
C CYS A 297 8.86 3.22 10.80
N ASN A 298 7.73 2.66 11.23
CA ASN A 298 7.67 1.46 12.07
C ASN A 298 7.86 0.22 11.19
N LEU A 299 8.88 -0.59 11.48
CA LEU A 299 9.34 -1.69 10.64
C LEU A 299 9.56 -2.96 11.44
N PRO A 300 9.50 -4.14 10.82
CA PRO A 300 9.86 -5.39 11.47
C PRO A 300 11.36 -5.39 11.81
N GLY A 301 11.66 -5.71 13.04
CA GLY A 301 13.01 -5.89 13.54
C GLY A 301 13.33 -7.35 13.77
N LYS A 302 14.50 -7.63 14.36
CA LYS A 302 14.86 -9.00 14.72
C LYS A 302 13.95 -9.54 15.83
N ASN A 303 13.66 -10.83 15.77
CA ASN A 303 12.87 -11.56 16.79
C ASN A 303 11.43 -11.01 17.00
N GLY A 304 10.77 -10.58 15.94
CA GLY A 304 9.38 -10.10 16.01
C GLY A 304 9.21 -8.70 16.63
N LYS A 305 10.29 -8.07 17.13
CA LYS A 305 10.20 -6.71 17.68
C LYS A 305 10.12 -5.68 16.56
N ARG A 306 9.23 -4.72 16.70
CA ARG A 306 9.14 -3.56 15.81
C ARG A 306 10.23 -2.55 16.15
N ILE A 307 10.71 -1.83 15.13
CA ILE A 307 11.75 -0.80 15.25
C ILE A 307 11.39 0.41 14.40
N THR A 308 11.71 1.60 14.89
CA THR A 308 11.57 2.83 14.09
C THR A 308 12.87 3.14 13.36
N ARG A 309 12.77 3.46 12.07
CA ARG A 309 13.89 3.88 11.23
C ARG A 309 13.50 5.09 10.40
N LYS A 310 14.53 5.90 10.10
CA LYS A 310 14.42 7.14 9.34
C LYS A 310 14.97 6.94 7.93
N PHE A 311 14.19 7.40 6.95
CA PHE A 311 14.56 7.41 5.53
C PHE A 311 14.23 8.77 4.91
N TYR A 312 14.81 9.01 3.73
CA TYR A 312 14.57 10.23 2.94
C TYR A 312 14.29 9.81 1.50
N SER A 313 13.30 10.45 0.88
CA SER A 313 13.13 10.40 -0.56
C SER A 313 14.25 11.21 -1.25
N ALA A 314 14.51 10.90 -2.51
CA ALA A 314 15.37 11.71 -3.38
C ALA A 314 14.54 12.43 -4.44
N ASP A 315 13.24 12.34 -4.35
CA ASP A 315 12.28 12.91 -5.27
C ASP A 315 12.37 14.45 -5.28
N PRO A 316 12.60 15.07 -6.45
CA PRO A 316 12.62 16.52 -6.59
C PRO A 316 11.29 17.21 -6.24
N LEU A 317 10.15 16.53 -6.44
CA LEU A 317 8.82 17.04 -6.08
C LEU A 317 8.68 17.12 -4.56
N ALA A 318 9.07 16.06 -3.83
CA ALA A 318 9.09 16.03 -2.37
C ALA A 318 10.06 17.07 -1.78
N ASN A 319 11.24 17.24 -2.39
CA ASN A 319 12.20 18.27 -2.01
C ASN A 319 11.61 19.68 -2.18
N THR A 320 10.84 19.91 -3.24
CA THR A 320 10.20 21.21 -3.51
C THR A 320 9.07 21.48 -2.54
N ALA A 321 8.18 20.52 -2.30
CA ALA A 321 7.12 20.63 -1.29
C ALA A 321 7.69 20.95 0.10
N HIS A 322 8.77 20.26 0.50
CA HIS A 322 9.48 20.55 1.75
C HIS A 322 10.03 21.97 1.79
N ALA A 323 10.72 22.43 0.73
CA ALA A 323 11.31 23.77 0.66
C ALA A 323 10.27 24.89 0.72
N LEU A 324 9.07 24.63 0.18
CA LEU A 324 7.92 25.54 0.21
C LEU A 324 7.15 25.48 1.53
N GLY A 325 7.51 24.57 2.44
CA GLY A 325 6.88 24.44 3.75
C GLY A 325 5.56 23.68 3.76
N MET A 326 5.19 23.01 2.66
CA MET A 326 3.96 22.23 2.54
C MET A 326 4.08 20.98 3.39
N ASP A 327 3.12 20.74 4.28
CA ASP A 327 3.13 19.55 5.15
C ASP A 327 2.58 18.32 4.41
N MET A 328 1.53 18.50 3.62
CA MET A 328 0.97 17.52 2.70
C MET A 328 0.47 18.23 1.45
N THR A 329 0.68 17.64 0.27
CA THR A 329 0.21 18.24 -0.99
C THR A 329 -0.10 17.17 -2.01
N TYR A 330 -1.12 17.40 -2.83
CA TYR A 330 -1.46 16.58 -3.98
C TYR A 330 -0.92 17.20 -5.27
N LEU A 331 -0.45 16.36 -6.15
CA LEU A 331 0.03 16.70 -7.50
C LEU A 331 -0.75 15.89 -8.52
N ASP A 332 -1.62 16.55 -9.25
CA ASP A 332 -2.35 15.98 -10.40
C ASP A 332 -1.41 15.91 -11.60
N PHE A 333 -1.13 14.73 -12.11
CA PHE A 333 -0.18 14.55 -13.19
C PHE A 333 -0.71 15.06 -14.54
N ASP A 334 -2.01 15.09 -14.76
CA ASP A 334 -2.58 15.76 -15.94
C ASP A 334 -2.32 17.27 -15.94
N LYS A 335 -2.32 17.90 -14.75
CA LYS A 335 -1.93 19.31 -14.61
C LYS A 335 -0.43 19.50 -14.79
N LEU A 336 0.38 18.60 -14.25
CA LEU A 336 1.84 18.64 -14.40
C LEU A 336 2.27 18.45 -15.87
N GLN A 337 1.57 17.60 -16.63
CA GLN A 337 1.83 17.41 -18.06
C GLN A 337 1.66 18.73 -18.87
N LYS A 338 0.86 19.66 -18.38
CA LYS A 338 0.65 20.99 -19.02
C LYS A 338 1.72 22.01 -18.66
N SER A 339 2.55 21.74 -17.64
CA SER A 339 3.66 22.62 -17.23
C SER A 339 4.91 22.30 -18.04
N GLU A 340 5.36 23.22 -18.89
CA GLU A 340 6.58 23.03 -19.69
C GLU A 340 7.85 22.82 -18.86
N LYS A 341 7.87 23.30 -17.60
CA LYS A 341 9.04 23.24 -16.73
C LYS A 341 9.08 22.01 -15.81
N ILE A 342 7.91 21.41 -15.53
CA ILE A 342 7.80 20.28 -14.59
C ILE A 342 7.52 18.96 -15.32
N LYS A 343 6.79 18.98 -16.47
CA LYS A 343 6.42 17.76 -17.18
C LYS A 343 7.58 16.78 -17.44
N GLU A 344 8.78 17.31 -17.66
CA GLU A 344 9.95 16.47 -17.90
C GLU A 344 10.33 15.61 -16.70
N ILE A 345 10.01 16.06 -15.48
CA ILE A 345 10.35 15.34 -14.25
C ILE A 345 9.49 14.07 -14.12
N ILE A 346 8.17 14.21 -14.30
CA ILE A 346 7.25 13.07 -14.19
C ILE A 346 7.33 12.10 -15.37
N ASN A 347 7.92 12.52 -16.48
CA ASN A 347 8.12 11.69 -17.69
C ASN A 347 9.53 11.10 -17.80
N LYS A 348 10.32 11.14 -16.73
CA LYS A 348 11.66 10.53 -16.64
C LYS A 348 11.75 9.71 -15.37
N ASN A 349 12.68 8.76 -15.36
CA ASN A 349 12.99 7.99 -14.17
C ASN A 349 13.29 8.91 -12.99
N MET A 350 12.56 8.71 -11.91
CA MET A 350 12.65 9.43 -10.65
C MET A 350 12.79 8.45 -9.50
N LEU A 351 13.63 8.80 -8.52
CA LEU A 351 13.79 7.99 -7.30
C LEU A 351 12.70 8.37 -6.31
N MET A 352 11.71 7.51 -6.15
CA MET A 352 10.59 7.66 -5.22
C MET A 352 10.75 6.71 -4.03
N GLY A 353 10.20 7.08 -2.87
CA GLY A 353 10.17 6.22 -1.69
C GLY A 353 9.29 4.99 -1.92
N SER A 354 9.81 3.81 -1.56
CA SER A 354 9.06 2.56 -1.63
C SER A 354 9.66 1.58 -0.63
N LEU A 355 9.02 1.46 0.54
CA LEU A 355 9.50 0.60 1.62
C LEU A 355 8.36 -0.27 2.14
N GLY A 356 8.37 -1.55 1.77
CA GLY A 356 7.48 -2.56 2.33
C GLY A 356 7.98 -3.10 3.68
N GLU A 357 7.38 -4.19 4.15
CA GLU A 357 7.73 -4.84 5.42
C GLU A 357 9.11 -5.55 5.40
N GLY A 358 9.76 -5.67 4.25
CA GLY A 358 11.05 -6.35 4.09
C GLY A 358 12.27 -5.53 4.50
N TYR A 359 12.34 -5.02 5.75
CA TYR A 359 13.50 -4.26 6.22
C TYR A 359 14.73 -5.14 6.46
N SER A 360 15.85 -4.72 5.89
CA SER A 360 17.18 -5.32 6.12
C SER A 360 18.23 -4.27 6.50
N PHE A 361 19.38 -4.72 7.00
CA PHE A 361 20.52 -3.81 7.25
C PHE A 361 20.99 -3.09 5.98
N LEU A 362 20.80 -3.69 4.80
CA LEU A 362 21.12 -3.09 3.51
C LEU A 362 20.34 -1.82 3.24
N ASN A 363 19.07 -1.76 3.64
CA ASN A 363 18.23 -0.54 3.51
C ASN A 363 18.86 0.66 4.25
N LYS A 364 19.61 0.40 5.32
CA LYS A 364 20.33 1.44 6.06
C LYS A 364 21.56 1.95 5.31
N ILE A 365 22.18 1.13 4.47
CA ILE A 365 23.46 1.39 3.83
C ILE A 365 23.28 1.75 2.35
N LEU A 366 22.31 1.14 1.68
CA LEU A 366 22.03 1.29 0.25
C LEU A 366 20.68 1.96 0.04
N PRO A 367 20.64 3.28 -0.20
CA PRO A 367 19.36 4.04 -0.33
C PRO A 367 18.45 3.50 -1.42
N ASN A 368 19.02 3.00 -2.52
CA ASN A 368 18.23 2.45 -3.63
C ASN A 368 17.45 1.18 -3.27
N SER A 369 17.76 0.55 -2.11
CA SER A 369 17.01 -0.62 -1.64
C SER A 369 15.65 -0.29 -1.00
N TYR A 370 15.35 1.00 -0.78
CA TYR A 370 14.04 1.48 -0.33
C TYR A 370 13.47 2.57 -1.25
N ARG A 371 13.94 2.60 -2.50
CA ARG A 371 13.46 3.52 -3.54
C ARG A 371 13.23 2.74 -4.82
N ILE A 372 12.17 3.10 -5.52
CA ILE A 372 11.99 2.72 -6.92
C ILE A 372 12.56 3.81 -7.81
N ASN A 373 13.06 3.42 -8.98
CA ASN A 373 13.54 4.34 -10.01
C ASN A 373 12.75 4.10 -11.28
N ASP A 374 11.65 4.80 -11.43
CA ASP A 374 10.71 4.60 -12.52
C ASP A 374 10.11 5.93 -12.97
N VAL A 375 9.27 5.91 -14.01
CA VAL A 375 8.61 7.08 -14.60
C VAL A 375 7.28 7.34 -13.90
N PRO A 376 7.13 8.37 -13.04
CA PRO A 376 5.92 8.57 -12.25
C PRO A 376 4.63 8.62 -13.06
N ALA A 377 4.63 9.30 -14.22
CA ALA A 377 3.45 9.43 -15.07
C ALA A 377 3.03 8.14 -15.77
N GLU A 378 3.86 7.10 -15.78
CA GLU A 378 3.49 5.77 -16.25
C GLU A 378 2.89 4.91 -15.14
N LEU A 379 3.15 5.28 -13.88
CA LEU A 379 2.72 4.52 -12.71
C LEU A 379 1.40 5.03 -12.12
N TYR A 380 1.21 6.35 -12.09
CA TYR A 380 0.14 7.00 -11.33
C TYR A 380 -0.52 8.13 -12.13
N ASP A 381 -1.76 8.47 -11.79
CA ASP A 381 -2.45 9.67 -12.29
C ASP A 381 -2.15 10.90 -11.43
N GLY A 382 -1.70 10.69 -10.22
CA GLY A 382 -1.28 11.74 -9.31
C GLY A 382 -0.48 11.20 -8.14
N MET A 383 0.05 12.10 -7.33
CA MET A 383 0.85 11.75 -6.15
C MET A 383 0.55 12.66 -4.97
N ILE A 384 0.37 12.06 -3.80
CA ILE A 384 0.32 12.79 -2.53
C ILE A 384 1.71 12.73 -1.89
N ILE A 385 2.26 13.91 -1.58
CA ILE A 385 3.56 14.05 -0.91
C ILE A 385 3.35 14.45 0.54
N VAL A 386 3.90 13.64 1.46
CA VAL A 386 3.94 13.92 2.89
C VAL A 386 5.33 14.41 3.27
N LYS A 387 5.44 15.63 3.80
CA LYS A 387 6.73 16.24 4.18
C LYS A 387 7.46 15.44 5.25
N ASN A 388 6.78 15.09 6.33
CA ASN A 388 7.33 14.32 7.44
C ASN A 388 6.34 13.23 7.83
N ALA A 389 6.54 12.02 7.33
CA ALA A 389 5.75 10.89 7.73
C ALA A 389 6.24 10.34 9.08
N THR A 390 5.32 10.12 10.01
CA THR A 390 5.58 9.65 11.38
C THR A 390 5.24 8.16 11.54
N PRO A 391 5.87 7.44 12.47
CA PRO A 391 5.57 6.02 12.65
C PRO A 391 4.15 5.82 13.19
N THR A 392 3.41 4.88 12.61
CA THR A 392 2.16 4.40 13.22
C THR A 392 2.47 3.52 14.44
N ASP A 393 1.55 3.50 15.40
CA ASP A 393 1.63 2.63 16.56
C ASP A 393 0.92 1.29 16.26
N ILE A 394 1.73 0.28 16.00
CA ILE A 394 1.24 -1.07 15.73
C ILE A 394 1.10 -1.79 17.08
N LYS A 395 -0.11 -2.20 17.42
CA LYS A 395 -0.40 -2.94 18.65
C LYS A 395 0.27 -4.32 18.58
N ASN A 396 1.09 -4.64 19.61
CA ASN A 396 1.77 -5.93 19.75
C ASN A 396 0.83 -6.95 20.40
#